data_e957faeeb43e5324959ed1fd3536ff25
#
_entry.id   e957faeeb43e5324959ed1fd3536ff25
#
_cell.length_a   1.000
_cell.length_b   1.000
_cell.length_c   1.000
_cell.angle_alpha   90.00
_cell.angle_beta   90.00
_cell.angle_gamma   90.00
#
_symmetry.space_group_name_H-M   'P 1'
#
loop_
_entity.id
_entity.type
_entity.pdbx_description
1 polymer ?
#
loop_
_entity_poly.entity_id
_entity_poly.type
_entity_poly.pdbx_seq_one_letter_code
_entity_poly.pdbx_strand_id
1 'polypeptide(L)'
;MDTENLEPTVEYTDEETGELVIKELAKEFLSKGTCSTMMFLYQEKNAKTGDFGDPKVSIRRYQKQQGVFKQRSKFNISSKEQAKAIIEILKKWYEL
;
A
#
# COMPACT_ATOMS: atom_id res chain seq x y z
N MET A 1 -1.25 -9.46 24.28
CA MET A 1 -1.46 -9.07 22.89
C MET A 1 -0.34 -9.57 22.02
N ASP A 2 -0.69 -10.13 20.91
CA ASP A 2 0.25 -10.80 20.04
C ASP A 2 0.69 -9.88 18.91
N THR A 3 1.90 -9.36 18.99
CA THR A 3 2.42 -8.45 17.97
C THR A 3 2.88 -9.21 16.71
N GLU A 4 2.99 -10.53 16.81
CA GLU A 4 3.45 -11.34 15.68
C GLU A 4 2.47 -11.36 14.52
N ASN A 5 1.19 -11.08 14.80
CA ASN A 5 0.14 -11.12 13.81
C ASN A 5 -0.17 -9.77 13.20
N LEU A 6 0.62 -8.75 13.51
CA LEU A 6 0.41 -7.44 12.92
C LEU A 6 0.83 -7.45 11.47
N GLU A 7 -0.14 -7.23 10.60
CA GLU A 7 0.11 -7.11 9.17
C GLU A 7 0.61 -5.72 8.84
N PRO A 8 1.40 -5.59 7.77
CA PRO A 8 1.82 -4.27 7.31
C PRO A 8 0.63 -3.37 6.99
N THR A 9 0.82 -2.08 7.17
CA THR A 9 -0.18 -1.08 6.82
C THR A 9 0.54 0.16 6.28
N VAL A 10 -0.17 0.91 5.44
CA VAL A 10 0.33 2.21 4.99
C VAL A 10 -0.25 3.34 5.84
N GLU A 11 -1.15 3.01 6.75
CA GLU A 11 -1.80 4.03 7.58
C GLU A 11 -0.77 4.75 8.45
N TYR A 12 -0.88 6.08 8.48
CA TYR A 12 0.06 6.88 9.23
C TYR A 12 -0.62 8.03 9.93
N THR A 13 -0.36 8.15 11.21
CA THR A 13 -0.84 9.25 12.05
C THR A 13 0.37 10.09 12.47
N ASP A 14 0.25 11.40 12.28
CA ASP A 14 1.30 12.33 12.70
C ASP A 14 1.37 12.35 14.21
N GLU A 15 2.54 12.05 14.75
CA GLU A 15 2.73 11.98 16.20
C GLU A 15 2.59 13.33 16.88
N GLU A 16 2.95 14.40 16.21
CA GLU A 16 2.89 15.73 16.79
C GLU A 16 1.47 16.27 16.90
N THR A 17 0.67 16.03 15.88
CA THR A 17 -0.68 16.57 15.83
C THR A 17 -1.76 15.58 16.23
N GLY A 18 -1.43 14.29 16.18
CA GLY A 18 -2.41 13.24 16.40
C GLY A 18 -3.36 13.04 15.23
N GLU A 19 -3.12 13.71 14.11
CA GLU A 19 -3.98 13.62 12.95
C GLU A 19 -3.62 12.48 12.03
N LEU A 20 -4.64 11.84 11.47
CA LEU A 20 -4.45 10.80 10.47
C LEU A 20 -4.06 11.46 9.15
N VAL A 21 -2.86 11.12 8.65
CA VAL A 21 -2.30 11.71 7.43
C VAL A 21 -2.47 10.80 6.23
N ILE A 22 -2.27 9.50 6.44
CA ILE A 22 -2.47 8.49 5.40
C ILE A 22 -3.53 7.52 5.91
N LYS A 23 -4.61 7.39 5.18
CA LYS A 23 -5.73 6.54 5.55
C LYS A 23 -5.76 5.32 4.65
N GLU A 24 -5.61 4.14 5.26
CA GLU A 24 -5.71 2.90 4.52
C GLU A 24 -7.18 2.57 4.28
N LEU A 25 -7.54 2.36 3.02
CA LEU A 25 -8.90 2.01 2.65
C LEU A 25 -9.08 0.52 2.47
N ALA A 26 -8.07 -0.15 1.89
CA ALA A 26 -8.11 -1.58 1.65
C ALA A 26 -6.71 -2.10 1.46
N LYS A 27 -6.54 -3.41 1.66
CA LYS A 27 -5.26 -4.06 1.39
C LYS A 27 -5.52 -5.51 0.99
N GLU A 28 -4.64 -6.03 0.13
CA GLU A 28 -4.72 -7.40 -0.33
C GLU A 28 -3.32 -7.97 -0.51
N PHE A 29 -3.18 -9.26 -0.25
CA PHE A 29 -1.94 -9.95 -0.55
C PHE A 29 -1.94 -10.41 -2.00
N LEU A 30 -0.86 -10.11 -2.73
CA LEU A 30 -0.63 -10.71 -4.03
C LEU A 30 0.07 -12.05 -3.87
N SER A 31 0.95 -12.13 -2.88
CA SER A 31 1.63 -13.38 -2.54
C SER A 31 2.00 -13.36 -1.07
N LYS A 32 2.06 -14.53 -0.46
CA LYS A 32 2.43 -14.70 0.95
C LYS A 32 3.62 -15.63 1.06
N GLY A 33 4.35 -15.52 2.17
CA GLY A 33 5.50 -16.36 2.46
C GLY A 33 6.54 -15.55 3.18
N THR A 34 7.81 -16.02 3.09
CA THR A 34 8.93 -15.30 3.67
C THR A 34 9.04 -13.93 3.03
N CYS A 35 8.77 -13.85 1.73
CA CYS A 35 8.63 -12.59 1.00
C CYS A 35 7.17 -12.47 0.61
N SER A 36 6.55 -11.39 1.05
CA SER A 36 5.14 -11.13 0.77
C SER A 36 5.00 -9.88 -0.07
N THR A 37 4.09 -9.91 -1.05
CA THR A 37 3.78 -8.74 -1.85
C THR A 37 2.34 -8.34 -1.58
N MET A 38 2.14 -7.07 -1.24
CA MET A 38 0.83 -6.55 -0.87
C MET A 38 0.46 -5.35 -1.70
N MET A 39 -0.84 -5.19 -1.92
CA MET A 39 -1.39 -3.97 -2.52
C MET A 39 -2.19 -3.23 -1.46
N PHE A 40 -2.04 -1.92 -1.45
CA PHE A 40 -2.78 -1.04 -0.55
C PHE A 40 -3.54 0.01 -1.34
N LEU A 41 -4.77 0.24 -0.95
CA LEU A 41 -5.56 1.38 -1.43
C LEU A 41 -5.60 2.39 -0.29
N TYR A 42 -5.21 3.63 -0.56
CA TYR A 42 -5.10 4.62 0.50
C TYR A 42 -5.38 6.03 -0.02
N GLN A 43 -5.60 6.93 0.94
CA GLN A 43 -5.77 8.35 0.66
C GLN A 43 -4.77 9.13 1.51
N GLU A 44 -4.26 10.22 0.94
CA GLU A 44 -3.36 11.12 1.66
C GLU A 44 -4.09 12.42 1.96
N LYS A 45 -3.87 12.93 3.16
CA LYS A 45 -4.44 14.20 3.57
C LYS A 45 -3.65 15.35 2.96
N ASN A 46 -4.36 16.29 2.36
CA ASN A 46 -3.76 17.50 1.85
C ASN A 46 -3.51 18.46 3.02
N ALA A 47 -2.26 18.83 3.23
CA ALA A 47 -1.87 19.67 4.36
C ALA A 47 -2.51 21.07 4.30
N LYS A 48 -2.82 21.55 3.10
CA LYS A 48 -3.39 22.88 2.95
C LYS A 48 -4.89 22.91 3.19
N THR A 49 -5.61 21.91 2.69
CA THR A 49 -7.07 21.90 2.78
C THR A 49 -7.61 21.06 3.91
N GLY A 50 -6.81 20.11 4.40
CA GLY A 50 -7.25 19.16 5.41
C GLY A 50 -8.09 18.02 4.85
N ASP A 51 -8.32 18.00 3.55
CA ASP A 51 -9.12 16.96 2.91
C ASP A 51 -8.25 15.83 2.42
N PHE A 52 -8.83 14.62 2.38
CA PHE A 52 -8.16 13.48 1.79
C PHE A 52 -8.36 13.53 0.28
N GLY A 53 -7.28 13.26 -0.47
CA GLY A 53 -7.33 13.27 -1.92
C GLY A 53 -7.91 12.00 -2.51
N ASP A 54 -7.81 11.86 -3.82
CA ASP A 54 -8.29 10.68 -4.51
C ASP A 54 -7.53 9.43 -4.05
N PRO A 55 -8.19 8.26 -4.03
CA PRO A 55 -7.51 7.03 -3.66
C PRO A 55 -6.33 6.72 -4.56
N LYS A 56 -5.26 6.24 -3.95
CA LYS A 56 -4.03 5.85 -4.63
C LYS A 56 -3.72 4.40 -4.28
N VAL A 57 -2.86 3.78 -5.07
CA VAL A 57 -2.46 2.40 -4.87
C VAL A 57 -0.96 2.32 -4.66
N SER A 58 -0.54 1.50 -3.71
CA SER A 58 0.88 1.19 -3.49
C SER A 58 1.05 -0.32 -3.48
N ILE A 59 2.04 -0.79 -4.22
CA ILE A 59 2.41 -2.20 -4.21
C ILE A 59 3.73 -2.30 -3.47
N ARG A 60 3.76 -3.10 -2.41
CA ARG A 60 4.94 -3.19 -1.55
C ARG A 60 5.36 -4.62 -1.33
N ARG A 61 6.67 -4.84 -1.31
CA ARG A 61 7.24 -6.14 -1.00
C ARG A 61 7.85 -6.09 0.39
N TYR A 62 7.57 -7.14 1.16
CA TYR A 62 8.07 -7.28 2.51
C TYR A 62 8.81 -8.60 2.65
N GLN A 63 9.81 -8.59 3.51
CA GLN A 63 10.51 -9.81 3.91
C GLN A 63 10.26 -10.00 5.39
N LYS A 64 9.80 -11.18 5.77
CA LYS A 64 9.53 -11.49 7.17
C LYS A 64 10.81 -12.03 7.80
N GLN A 65 11.27 -11.36 8.85
CA GLN A 65 12.44 -11.77 9.60
C GLN A 65 12.09 -11.78 11.08
N GLN A 66 12.25 -12.94 11.71
CA GLN A 66 11.96 -13.09 13.13
C GLN A 66 10.56 -12.57 13.51
N GLY A 67 9.59 -12.89 12.66
CA GLY A 67 8.22 -12.49 12.91
C GLY A 67 7.89 -11.05 12.54
N VAL A 68 8.85 -10.29 12.05
CA VAL A 68 8.66 -8.89 11.71
C VAL A 68 8.73 -8.68 10.21
N PHE A 69 7.74 -7.97 9.67
CA PHE A 69 7.73 -7.62 8.25
C PHE A 69 8.60 -6.39 8.03
N LYS A 70 9.58 -6.53 7.13
CA LYS A 70 10.43 -5.41 6.74
C LYS A 70 10.18 -5.07 5.29
N GLN A 71 9.86 -3.82 5.02
CA GLN A 71 9.62 -3.38 3.65
C GLN A 71 10.93 -3.39 2.86
N ARG A 72 10.90 -4.02 1.69
CA ARG A 72 12.07 -4.11 0.81
C ARG A 72 11.97 -3.20 -0.38
N SER A 73 10.77 -3.06 -0.93
CA SER A 73 10.56 -2.18 -2.08
C SER A 73 9.12 -1.75 -2.14
N LYS A 74 8.87 -0.69 -2.90
CA LYS A 74 7.52 -0.22 -3.15
C LYS A 74 7.42 0.38 -4.54
N PHE A 75 6.23 0.28 -5.10
CA PHE A 75 5.88 0.94 -6.34
C PHE A 75 4.50 1.55 -6.19
N ASN A 76 4.41 2.86 -6.36
CA ASN A 76 3.15 3.57 -6.22
C ASN A 76 2.54 3.80 -7.59
N ILE A 77 1.27 3.42 -7.73
CA ILE A 77 0.51 3.71 -8.95
C ILE A 77 -0.09 5.09 -8.74
N SER A 78 0.35 6.04 -9.55
CA SER A 78 0.06 7.45 -9.32
C SER A 78 -1.30 7.92 -9.83
N SER A 79 -1.96 7.15 -10.70
CA SER A 79 -3.23 7.57 -11.29
C SER A 79 -4.01 6.38 -11.82
N LYS A 80 -5.32 6.60 -12.09
CA LYS A 80 -6.15 5.60 -12.73
C LYS A 80 -5.64 5.27 -14.12
N GLU A 81 -5.13 6.26 -14.82
CA GLU A 81 -4.61 6.08 -16.17
C GLU A 81 -3.40 5.15 -16.15
N GLN A 82 -2.52 5.32 -15.19
CA GLN A 82 -1.37 4.43 -15.04
C GLN A 82 -1.83 3.01 -14.70
N ALA A 83 -2.79 2.87 -13.79
CA ALA A 83 -3.33 1.57 -13.43
C ALA A 83 -3.91 0.87 -14.67
N LYS A 84 -4.67 1.60 -15.47
CA LYS A 84 -5.28 1.06 -16.67
C LYS A 84 -4.22 0.60 -17.67
N ALA A 85 -3.17 1.41 -17.83
CA ALA A 85 -2.08 1.06 -18.71
C ALA A 85 -1.37 -0.22 -18.27
N ILE A 86 -1.15 -0.38 -16.96
CA ILE A 86 -0.54 -1.59 -16.42
C ILE A 86 -1.41 -2.80 -16.73
N ILE A 87 -2.71 -2.69 -16.51
CA ILE A 87 -3.65 -3.78 -16.79
C ILE A 87 -3.59 -4.17 -18.26
N GLU A 88 -3.64 -3.20 -19.14
CA GLU A 88 -3.64 -3.46 -20.58
C GLU A 88 -2.35 -4.11 -21.04
N ILE A 89 -1.22 -3.68 -20.52
CA ILE A 89 0.07 -4.27 -20.85
C ILE A 89 0.16 -5.71 -20.34
N LEU A 90 -0.28 -5.95 -19.12
CA LEU A 90 -0.28 -7.30 -18.56
C LEU A 90 -1.20 -8.23 -19.34
N LYS A 91 -2.38 -7.75 -19.72
CA LYS A 91 -3.30 -8.54 -20.54
C LYS A 91 -2.65 -8.92 -21.87
N LYS A 92 -1.94 -7.98 -22.47
CA LYS A 92 -1.29 -8.19 -23.75
C LYS A 92 -0.15 -9.21 -23.63
N TRP A 93 0.69 -9.06 -22.60
CA TRP A 93 1.84 -9.95 -22.44
C TRP A 93 1.50 -11.34 -21.97
N TYR A 94 0.51 -11.47 -21.09
CA TYR A 94 0.10 -12.75 -20.53
C TYR A 94 -1.13 -13.34 -21.22
N GLU A 95 -1.68 -12.66 -22.18
CA GLU A 95 -2.86 -13.10 -22.93
C GLU A 95 -4.03 -13.40 -21.98
N LEU A 96 -4.26 -12.49 -21.05
CA LEU A 96 -5.34 -12.63 -20.08
C LEU A 96 -6.70 -12.24 -20.67
#